data_55461043412c8b405074968fe0f7837f
#
_entry.id   55461043412c8b405074968fe0f7837f
#
_cell.length_a   1.000
_cell.length_b   1.000
_cell.length_c   1.000
_cell.angle_alpha   90.00
_cell.angle_beta   90.00
_cell.angle_gamma   90.00
#
_symmetry.space_group_name_H-M   'P 1'
#
loop_
_entity.id
_entity.type
_entity.pdbx_description
1 polymer ?
#
loop_
_entity_poly.entity_id
_entity_poly.type
_entity_poly.pdbx_seq_one_letter_code
_entity_poly.pdbx_strand_id
1 'polypeptide(L)'
;MKTFEYWKVIGVAGALAGLVAWPGIGQAQLDLGGILPPILPAPSPAPTTTVTGQASAVQATVFGLLGNTTLELANTGALSGPTDALDASQPTGNLLGALTAEVPSATTIGYPDQVDSAASLANLALSIAGNNIGADFLMSQASAILNIGGVGSSTLSNLSLNGVPVPVTGDPNQVVSIPGGQMVINEQQTSPAGIVVNALHVIVGGVADVVIGSAVAAIQ
;
A
#
# COMPACT_ATOMS: atom_id res chain seq x y z
N MET A 1 -34.59 19.80 22.74
CA MET A 1 -35.29 20.29 21.55
C MET A 1 -34.52 21.46 20.98
N LYS A 2 -33.58 21.26 20.08
CA LYS A 2 -32.88 22.29 19.28
C LYS A 2 -32.65 21.75 17.90
N THR A 3 -33.39 22.28 16.94
CA THR A 3 -33.37 22.04 15.50
C THR A 3 -32.10 22.62 14.90
N PHE A 4 -31.34 21.79 14.15
CA PHE A 4 -30.25 22.26 13.27
C PHE A 4 -30.80 22.48 11.86
N GLU A 5 -30.68 23.69 11.38
CA GLU A 5 -31.10 24.11 10.05
C GLU A 5 -30.00 23.73 9.00
N TYR A 6 -30.47 23.14 7.89
CA TYR A 6 -29.67 22.84 6.71
C TYR A 6 -29.47 24.09 5.86
N TRP A 7 -28.25 24.49 5.60
CA TRP A 7 -27.93 25.48 4.57
C TRP A 7 -27.87 24.83 3.20
N LYS A 8 -28.81 25.24 2.34
CA LYS A 8 -28.80 24.96 0.91
C LYS A 8 -27.88 25.98 0.22
N VAL A 9 -26.83 25.52 -0.43
CA VAL A 9 -26.06 26.33 -1.38
C VAL A 9 -26.69 26.19 -2.75
N ILE A 10 -27.22 27.28 -3.27
CA ILE A 10 -27.80 27.41 -4.61
C ILE A 10 -26.67 27.78 -5.56
N GLY A 11 -26.36 26.92 -6.53
CA GLY A 11 -25.48 27.24 -7.63
C GLY A 11 -26.17 28.11 -8.68
N VAL A 12 -25.56 29.22 -9.03
CA VAL A 12 -26.01 30.06 -10.15
C VAL A 12 -25.15 29.76 -11.37
N ALA A 13 -25.75 29.13 -12.35
CA ALA A 13 -25.20 29.01 -13.70
C ALA A 13 -25.53 30.28 -14.50
N GLY A 14 -24.51 31.04 -14.87
CA GLY A 14 -24.65 32.20 -15.77
C GLY A 14 -23.99 31.94 -17.11
N ALA A 15 -24.79 31.58 -18.10
CA ALA A 15 -24.39 31.59 -19.51
C ALA A 15 -24.66 32.97 -20.10
N LEU A 16 -23.66 33.64 -20.62
CA LEU A 16 -23.80 34.82 -21.47
C LEU A 16 -23.04 34.61 -22.76
N ALA A 17 -23.79 34.20 -23.79
CA ALA A 17 -23.36 34.27 -25.18
C ALA A 17 -23.65 35.69 -25.71
N GLY A 18 -22.61 36.46 -25.98
CA GLY A 18 -22.68 37.74 -26.66
C GLY A 18 -22.05 37.65 -28.04
N LEU A 19 -22.85 37.44 -29.07
CA LEU A 19 -22.46 37.60 -30.48
C LEU A 19 -22.51 39.09 -30.81
N VAL A 20 -21.34 39.71 -31.03
CA VAL A 20 -21.22 41.02 -31.66
C VAL A 20 -20.73 40.82 -33.08
N ALA A 21 -21.65 40.98 -34.05
CA ALA A 21 -21.32 41.06 -35.46
C ALA A 21 -20.83 42.48 -35.79
N TRP A 22 -19.58 42.57 -36.29
CA TRP A 22 -19.12 43.81 -36.92
C TRP A 22 -19.15 43.66 -38.44
N PRO A 23 -19.65 44.72 -39.17
CA PRO A 23 -19.65 44.70 -40.60
C PRO A 23 -18.29 45.13 -41.19
N GLY A 24 -17.86 44.37 -42.13
CA GLY A 24 -16.95 44.57 -43.24
C GLY A 24 -15.87 45.68 -43.16
N ILE A 25 -14.64 45.21 -43.05
CA ILE A 25 -13.50 45.97 -43.57
C ILE A 25 -12.73 45.00 -44.53
N GLY A 26 -12.39 45.55 -45.69
CA GLY A 26 -11.87 44.83 -46.81
C GLY A 26 -10.69 43.94 -46.54
N GLN A 27 -10.66 42.83 -47.24
CA GLN A 27 -9.53 41.86 -47.30
C GLN A 27 -8.33 42.54 -47.95
N ALA A 28 -7.41 43.04 -47.12
CA ALA A 28 -6.03 43.23 -47.58
C ALA A 28 -5.33 41.88 -47.45
N GLN A 29 -5.16 41.20 -48.56
CA GLN A 29 -4.35 39.98 -48.62
C GLN A 29 -2.89 40.38 -48.46
N LEU A 30 -2.40 40.32 -47.23
CA LEU A 30 -0.97 40.39 -46.94
C LEU A 30 -0.36 39.02 -47.28
N ASP A 31 0.27 38.96 -48.44
CA ASP A 31 1.17 37.86 -48.82
C ASP A 31 2.41 37.92 -47.92
N LEU A 32 2.35 37.26 -46.76
CA LEU A 32 3.49 37.00 -45.91
C LEU A 32 4.21 35.74 -46.42
N GLY A 33 4.85 35.87 -47.55
CA GLY A 33 5.82 34.88 -48.05
C GLY A 33 6.89 34.62 -47.01
N GLY A 34 6.83 33.46 -46.39
CA GLY A 34 8.00 32.75 -45.94
C GLY A 34 8.72 33.20 -44.67
N ILE A 35 8.06 33.36 -43.53
CA ILE A 35 8.72 33.15 -42.22
C ILE A 35 7.75 32.40 -41.32
N LEU A 36 7.59 31.10 -41.55
CA LEU A 36 7.11 30.21 -40.48
C LEU A 36 8.24 30.10 -39.45
N PRO A 37 8.00 30.48 -38.20
CA PRO A 37 8.97 30.15 -37.16
C PRO A 37 9.20 28.64 -37.16
N PRO A 38 10.39 28.16 -36.88
CA PRO A 38 10.66 26.74 -36.80
C PRO A 38 9.64 26.14 -35.82
N ILE A 39 8.88 25.14 -36.29
CA ILE A 39 7.98 24.39 -35.43
C ILE A 39 8.85 23.78 -34.35
N LEU A 40 8.81 24.33 -33.14
CA LEU A 40 9.45 23.71 -31.99
C LEU A 40 8.91 22.27 -31.91
N PRO A 41 9.81 21.27 -31.85
CA PRO A 41 9.34 19.89 -31.66
C PRO A 41 8.40 19.86 -30.47
N ALA A 42 7.28 19.16 -30.62
CA ALA A 42 6.34 18.96 -29.52
C ALA A 42 7.13 18.45 -28.30
N PRO A 43 6.87 18.98 -27.11
CA PRO A 43 7.54 18.50 -25.91
C PRO A 43 7.39 16.99 -25.83
N SER A 44 8.50 16.29 -25.67
CA SER A 44 8.49 14.84 -25.44
C SER A 44 7.57 14.56 -24.26
N PRO A 45 6.69 13.54 -24.33
CA PRO A 45 5.85 13.21 -23.20
C PRO A 45 6.75 13.01 -21.97
N ALA A 46 6.40 13.64 -20.86
CA ALA A 46 7.10 13.45 -19.60
C ALA A 46 7.11 11.96 -19.27
N PRO A 47 8.22 11.41 -18.75
CA PRO A 47 8.25 10.04 -18.31
C PRO A 47 7.13 9.81 -17.31
N THR A 48 6.29 8.81 -17.54
CA THR A 48 5.24 8.41 -16.61
C THR A 48 5.87 7.65 -15.46
N THR A 49 5.88 8.24 -14.27
CA THR A 49 6.29 7.55 -13.04
C THR A 49 5.27 6.47 -12.70
N THR A 50 5.73 5.25 -12.56
CA THR A 50 4.91 4.12 -12.10
C THR A 50 5.14 3.91 -10.62
N VAL A 51 4.07 3.95 -9.83
CA VAL A 51 4.11 3.69 -8.38
C VAL A 51 3.44 2.35 -8.07
N THR A 52 3.99 1.65 -7.10
CA THR A 52 3.39 0.45 -6.51
C THR A 52 3.46 0.58 -5.00
N GLY A 53 2.31 0.71 -4.36
CA GLY A 53 2.19 0.74 -2.91
C GLY A 53 1.00 -0.13 -2.50
N GLN A 54 1.21 -0.93 -1.47
CA GLN A 54 0.17 -1.76 -0.85
C GLN A 54 0.58 -2.10 0.57
N ALA A 55 -0.38 -2.20 1.47
CA ALA A 55 -0.15 -2.68 2.82
C ALA A 55 -1.27 -3.61 3.29
N SER A 56 -0.93 -4.57 4.12
CA SER A 56 -1.90 -5.50 4.72
C SER A 56 -1.46 -5.90 6.13
N ALA A 57 -2.36 -5.83 7.09
CA ALA A 57 -2.04 -6.27 8.45
C ALA A 57 -1.90 -7.79 8.53
N VAL A 58 -2.72 -8.56 7.82
CA VAL A 58 -2.61 -10.02 7.73
C VAL A 58 -3.02 -10.48 6.34
N GLN A 59 -2.23 -11.38 5.77
CA GLN A 59 -2.55 -12.20 4.60
C GLN A 59 -2.28 -13.67 4.95
N ALA A 60 -3.28 -14.53 4.79
CA ALA A 60 -3.13 -15.95 5.09
C ALA A 60 -3.66 -16.79 3.94
N THR A 61 -2.85 -17.72 3.46
CA THR A 61 -3.26 -18.76 2.51
C THR A 61 -3.27 -20.11 3.22
N VAL A 62 -4.45 -20.70 3.31
CA VAL A 62 -4.64 -22.03 3.90
C VAL A 62 -4.78 -23.05 2.77
N PHE A 63 -3.97 -24.09 2.82
CA PHE A 63 -3.95 -25.16 1.83
C PHE A 63 -4.95 -26.27 2.20
N GLY A 64 -5.94 -26.50 1.37
CA GLY A 64 -6.97 -27.52 1.58
C GLY A 64 -6.98 -28.58 0.47
N LEU A 65 -7.59 -29.73 0.72
CA LEU A 65 -7.73 -30.82 -0.26
C LEU A 65 -8.55 -30.40 -1.50
N LEU A 66 -9.42 -29.40 -1.36
CA LEU A 66 -10.28 -28.91 -2.45
C LEU A 66 -9.82 -27.58 -3.04
N GLY A 67 -8.62 -27.09 -2.66
CA GLY A 67 -8.05 -25.83 -3.12
C GLY A 67 -7.54 -24.96 -1.99
N ASN A 68 -6.90 -23.84 -2.35
CA ASN A 68 -6.35 -22.90 -1.39
C ASN A 68 -7.38 -21.79 -1.09
N THR A 69 -7.42 -21.35 0.14
CA THR A 69 -8.24 -20.21 0.58
C THR A 69 -7.33 -19.10 1.05
N THR A 70 -7.44 -17.93 0.44
CA THR A 70 -6.73 -16.72 0.88
C THR A 70 -7.68 -15.85 1.70
N LEU A 71 -7.20 -15.39 2.85
CA LEU A 71 -7.90 -14.54 3.81
C LEU A 71 -7.03 -13.33 4.11
N GLU A 72 -7.66 -12.16 4.26
CA GLU A 72 -6.97 -10.90 4.50
C GLU A 72 -7.65 -10.09 5.60
N LEU A 73 -6.85 -9.36 6.40
CA LEU A 73 -7.33 -8.37 7.36
C LEU A 73 -6.61 -7.03 7.10
N ALA A 74 -7.40 -5.96 7.08
CA ALA A 74 -6.92 -4.60 6.86
C ALA A 74 -5.94 -4.53 5.67
N ASN A 75 -6.43 -4.83 4.47
CA ASN A 75 -5.68 -4.71 3.21
C ASN A 75 -6.10 -3.42 2.50
N THR A 76 -5.15 -2.55 2.17
CA THR A 76 -5.41 -1.31 1.45
C THR A 76 -5.79 -1.52 0.00
N GLY A 77 -5.39 -2.66 -0.60
CA GLY A 77 -5.28 -2.76 -2.05
C GLY A 77 -4.08 -1.97 -2.59
N ALA A 78 -3.92 -2.00 -3.92
CA ALA A 78 -2.81 -1.31 -4.59
C ALA A 78 -3.16 0.15 -4.89
N LEU A 79 -2.16 1.05 -4.79
CA LEU A 79 -2.28 2.44 -5.24
C LEU A 79 -2.65 2.51 -6.72
N SER A 80 -3.48 3.46 -7.10
CA SER A 80 -3.87 3.75 -8.48
C SER A 80 -2.95 4.76 -9.17
N GLY A 81 -2.09 5.47 -8.42
CA GLY A 81 -1.17 6.46 -8.96
C GLY A 81 -0.38 7.23 -7.90
N PRO A 82 0.47 8.18 -8.33
CA PRO A 82 1.42 8.87 -7.46
C PRO A 82 0.81 9.98 -6.57
N THR A 83 -0.51 10.11 -6.56
CA THR A 83 -1.24 11.05 -5.67
C THR A 83 -2.36 10.35 -4.93
N ASP A 84 -2.34 9.02 -4.91
CA ASP A 84 -3.33 8.21 -4.24
C ASP A 84 -2.89 7.90 -2.79
N ALA A 85 -3.87 7.73 -1.91
CA ALA A 85 -3.65 7.36 -0.52
C ALA A 85 -4.77 6.43 -0.06
N LEU A 86 -4.40 5.27 0.46
CA LEU A 86 -5.33 4.24 0.89
C LEU A 86 -5.06 3.86 2.34
N ASP A 87 -6.12 3.60 3.10
CA ASP A 87 -6.06 3.03 4.43
C ASP A 87 -7.10 1.94 4.63
N ALA A 88 -6.78 1.00 5.52
CA ALA A 88 -7.68 -0.04 5.99
C ALA A 88 -7.43 -0.32 7.47
N SER A 89 -8.47 -0.37 8.28
CA SER A 89 -8.34 -0.67 9.69
C SER A 89 -9.58 -1.36 10.25
N GLN A 90 -9.39 -2.15 11.30
CA GLN A 90 -10.47 -2.84 12.00
C GLN A 90 -10.20 -2.81 13.52
N PRO A 91 -11.22 -2.72 14.39
CA PRO A 91 -11.01 -2.77 15.85
C PRO A 91 -10.41 -4.11 16.31
N THR A 92 -10.84 -5.21 15.69
CA THR A 92 -10.38 -6.57 15.98
C THR A 92 -10.31 -7.37 14.69
N GLY A 93 -9.33 -8.25 14.58
CA GLY A 93 -9.18 -9.23 13.50
C GLY A 93 -9.37 -10.65 14.00
N ASN A 94 -10.09 -11.47 13.24
CA ASN A 94 -10.20 -12.90 13.47
C ASN A 94 -10.23 -13.64 12.14
N LEU A 95 -9.34 -14.59 11.96
CA LEU A 95 -9.30 -15.46 10.79
C LEU A 95 -9.57 -16.91 11.22
N LEU A 96 -10.78 -17.38 10.97
CA LEU A 96 -11.22 -18.79 11.18
C LEU A 96 -10.91 -19.35 12.58
N GLY A 97 -10.81 -18.49 13.62
CA GLY A 97 -10.42 -18.89 14.95
C GLY A 97 -8.94 -19.32 15.11
N ALA A 98 -8.17 -19.34 14.02
CA ALA A 98 -6.74 -19.67 14.05
C ALA A 98 -5.86 -18.45 14.32
N LEU A 99 -6.31 -17.24 13.94
CA LEU A 99 -5.62 -15.99 14.21
C LEU A 99 -6.58 -14.99 14.84
N THR A 100 -6.11 -14.34 15.90
CA THR A 100 -6.76 -13.15 16.46
C THR A 100 -5.74 -12.03 16.59
N ALA A 101 -6.19 -10.80 16.39
CA ALA A 101 -5.39 -9.59 16.53
C ALA A 101 -6.26 -8.41 16.94
N GLU A 102 -5.65 -7.40 17.56
CA GLU A 102 -6.30 -6.14 17.87
C GLU A 102 -5.77 -5.04 16.97
N VAL A 103 -6.66 -4.12 16.60
CA VAL A 103 -6.40 -2.93 15.82
C VAL A 103 -5.51 -3.20 14.59
N PRO A 104 -5.80 -4.24 13.77
CA PRO A 104 -5.09 -4.40 12.51
C PRO A 104 -5.32 -3.17 11.64
N SER A 105 -4.24 -2.55 11.18
CA SER A 105 -4.27 -1.37 10.33
C SER A 105 -3.20 -1.43 9.25
N ALA A 106 -3.50 -0.82 8.11
CA ALA A 106 -2.60 -0.72 6.97
C ALA A 106 -2.83 0.61 6.26
N THR A 107 -1.75 1.24 5.80
CA THR A 107 -1.78 2.48 5.03
C THR A 107 -0.77 2.44 3.90
N THR A 108 -1.09 3.06 2.78
CA THR A 108 -0.16 3.29 1.68
C THR A 108 -0.42 4.64 1.03
N ILE A 109 0.64 5.37 0.72
CA ILE A 109 0.56 6.73 0.17
C ILE A 109 1.57 6.85 -0.98
N GLY A 110 1.09 7.32 -2.13
CA GLY A 110 1.89 7.68 -3.28
C GLY A 110 2.18 9.18 -3.33
N TYR A 111 3.41 9.52 -3.67
CA TYR A 111 3.85 10.88 -4.00
C TYR A 111 4.49 10.85 -5.39
N PRO A 112 4.71 12.01 -6.05
CA PRO A 112 5.33 12.05 -7.38
C PRO A 112 6.71 11.41 -7.48
N ASP A 113 7.44 11.34 -6.37
CA ASP A 113 8.82 10.87 -6.27
C ASP A 113 9.04 9.83 -5.14
N GLN A 114 7.99 9.44 -4.41
CA GLN A 114 8.08 8.53 -3.27
C GLN A 114 6.81 7.69 -3.11
N VAL A 115 6.96 6.51 -2.53
CA VAL A 115 5.86 5.67 -2.03
C VAL A 115 6.17 5.25 -0.61
N ASP A 116 5.19 5.40 0.29
CA ASP A 116 5.28 4.94 1.68
C ASP A 116 4.14 3.96 1.99
N SER A 117 4.47 2.86 2.63
CA SER A 117 3.51 1.86 3.07
C SER A 117 3.83 1.40 4.49
N ALA A 118 2.80 1.15 5.28
CA ALA A 118 2.94 0.62 6.62
C ALA A 118 1.76 -0.28 6.99
N ALA A 119 2.04 -1.33 7.77
CA ALA A 119 1.02 -2.18 8.35
C ALA A 119 1.36 -2.53 9.80
N SER A 120 0.36 -2.61 10.67
CA SER A 120 0.55 -2.91 12.08
C SER A 120 -0.63 -3.66 12.68
N LEU A 121 -0.39 -4.35 13.78
CA LEU A 121 -1.40 -4.93 14.65
C LEU A 121 -0.86 -5.12 16.06
N ALA A 122 -1.77 -5.26 17.01
CA ALA A 122 -1.47 -5.56 18.40
C ALA A 122 -2.07 -6.91 18.82
N ASN A 123 -1.56 -7.46 19.92
CA ASN A 123 -2.08 -8.66 20.59
C ASN A 123 -2.32 -9.82 19.62
N LEU A 124 -1.30 -10.14 18.81
CA LEU A 124 -1.34 -11.29 17.91
C LEU A 124 -1.41 -12.59 18.71
N ALA A 125 -2.38 -13.42 18.37
CA ALA A 125 -2.37 -14.85 18.72
C ALA A 125 -2.69 -15.66 17.47
N LEU A 126 -1.71 -16.45 17.01
CA LEU A 126 -1.82 -17.35 15.86
C LEU A 126 -1.60 -18.78 16.30
N SER A 127 -2.58 -19.65 16.05
CA SER A 127 -2.50 -21.09 16.31
C SER A 127 -2.61 -21.86 15.01
N ILE A 128 -1.52 -22.51 14.60
CA ILE A 128 -1.45 -23.22 13.33
C ILE A 128 -0.61 -24.49 13.43
N ALA A 129 -1.20 -25.63 13.05
CA ALA A 129 -0.56 -26.96 13.07
C ALA A 129 0.19 -27.26 14.39
N GLY A 130 -0.38 -26.90 15.54
CA GLY A 130 0.24 -27.11 16.85
C GLY A 130 1.29 -26.08 17.25
N ASN A 131 1.56 -25.08 16.42
CA ASN A 131 2.37 -23.94 16.77
C ASN A 131 1.48 -22.80 17.30
N ASN A 132 1.80 -22.26 18.47
CA ASN A 132 1.16 -21.08 19.03
C ASN A 132 2.16 -19.91 19.00
N ILE A 133 1.90 -18.92 18.19
CA ILE A 133 2.74 -17.74 18.01
C ILE A 133 1.99 -16.54 18.58
N GLY A 134 2.63 -15.80 19.47
CA GLY A 134 2.09 -14.59 20.07
C GLY A 134 3.06 -13.42 19.98
N ALA A 135 2.52 -12.21 19.87
CA ALA A 135 3.28 -10.97 19.98
C ALA A 135 2.38 -9.83 20.48
N ASP A 136 2.93 -8.93 21.28
CA ASP A 136 2.15 -7.78 21.78
C ASP A 136 1.94 -6.73 20.68
N PHE A 137 2.93 -6.54 19.83
CA PHE A 137 2.87 -5.57 18.73
C PHE A 137 3.76 -5.98 17.57
N LEU A 138 3.25 -5.80 16.35
CA LEU A 138 4.00 -5.94 15.09
C LEU A 138 3.72 -4.73 14.20
N MET A 139 4.77 -4.26 13.52
CA MET A 139 4.67 -3.24 12.49
C MET A 139 5.72 -3.48 11.41
N SER A 140 5.34 -3.26 10.17
CA SER A 140 6.24 -3.14 9.02
C SER A 140 6.12 -1.77 8.38
N GLN A 141 7.22 -1.28 7.84
CA GLN A 141 7.29 -0.03 7.09
C GLN A 141 8.15 -0.24 5.85
N ALA A 142 7.70 0.28 4.73
CA ALA A 142 8.42 0.29 3.46
C ALA A 142 8.32 1.69 2.85
N SER A 143 9.44 2.20 2.37
CA SER A 143 9.52 3.47 1.63
C SER A 143 10.37 3.27 0.40
N ALA A 144 9.95 3.79 -0.75
CA ALA A 144 10.71 3.80 -1.98
C ALA A 144 10.79 5.22 -2.55
N ILE A 145 11.98 5.64 -2.93
CA ILE A 145 12.25 6.97 -3.50
C ILE A 145 12.77 6.79 -4.92
N LEU A 146 12.22 7.57 -5.85
CA LEU A 146 12.55 7.51 -7.26
C LEU A 146 14.07 7.67 -7.50
N ASN A 147 14.66 6.74 -8.26
CA ASN A 147 16.10 6.67 -8.57
C ASN A 147 17.03 6.41 -7.34
N ILE A 148 16.49 6.18 -6.15
CA ILE A 148 17.28 5.84 -4.95
C ILE A 148 17.08 4.39 -4.57
N GLY A 149 15.84 3.88 -4.69
CA GLY A 149 15.46 2.53 -4.30
C GLY A 149 14.62 2.49 -3.02
N GLY A 150 14.43 1.28 -2.47
CA GLY A 150 13.60 1.03 -1.31
C GLY A 150 14.39 0.82 -0.02
N VAL A 151 13.82 1.32 1.09
CA VAL A 151 14.26 1.05 2.46
C VAL A 151 13.07 0.59 3.30
N GLY A 152 13.31 -0.29 4.27
CA GLY A 152 12.24 -0.77 5.12
C GLY A 152 12.73 -1.31 6.45
N SER A 153 11.79 -1.47 7.37
CA SER A 153 12.04 -2.01 8.69
C SER A 153 10.80 -2.66 9.28
N SER A 154 11.00 -3.53 10.26
CA SER A 154 9.92 -4.02 11.09
C SER A 154 10.22 -3.84 12.58
N THR A 155 9.16 -3.77 13.37
CA THR A 155 9.20 -3.74 14.83
C THR A 155 8.32 -4.87 15.36
N LEU A 156 8.86 -5.70 16.23
CA LEU A 156 8.14 -6.76 16.92
C LEU A 156 8.42 -6.68 18.42
N SER A 157 7.37 -6.78 19.22
CA SER A 157 7.48 -6.75 20.68
C SER A 157 6.93 -8.05 21.27
N ASN A 158 7.69 -8.63 22.22
CA ASN A 158 7.32 -9.81 22.98
C ASN A 158 6.87 -11.02 22.12
N LEU A 159 7.63 -11.25 21.01
CA LEU A 159 7.40 -12.42 20.17
C LEU A 159 7.65 -13.70 20.97
N SER A 160 6.71 -14.64 20.88
CA SER A 160 6.79 -15.94 21.53
C SER A 160 6.34 -17.07 20.62
N LEU A 161 6.93 -18.24 20.80
CA LEU A 161 6.56 -19.50 20.16
C LEU A 161 6.26 -20.54 21.24
N ASN A 162 5.04 -21.05 21.26
CA ASN A 162 4.57 -22.02 22.28
C ASN A 162 4.83 -21.56 23.73
N GLY A 163 4.65 -20.25 23.98
CA GLY A 163 4.88 -19.62 25.28
C GLY A 163 6.35 -19.34 25.61
N VAL A 164 7.30 -19.67 24.72
CA VAL A 164 8.72 -19.40 24.90
C VAL A 164 9.08 -18.12 24.15
N PRO A 165 9.70 -17.12 24.80
CA PRO A 165 10.16 -15.90 24.14
C PRO A 165 11.14 -16.18 23.00
N VAL A 166 10.92 -15.54 21.85
CA VAL A 166 11.81 -15.61 20.68
C VAL A 166 12.62 -14.31 20.62
N PRO A 167 13.96 -14.38 20.67
CA PRO A 167 14.80 -13.19 20.51
C PRO A 167 14.63 -12.60 19.10
N VAL A 168 14.31 -11.32 19.02
CA VAL A 168 14.24 -10.55 17.76
C VAL A 168 15.55 -9.75 17.65
N THR A 169 16.39 -10.07 16.64
CA THR A 169 17.69 -9.42 16.45
C THR A 169 17.58 -8.04 15.80
N GLY A 170 16.48 -7.80 15.06
CA GLY A 170 16.32 -6.61 14.22
C GLY A 170 16.94 -6.76 12.82
N ASP A 171 17.76 -7.77 12.59
CA ASP A 171 18.35 -8.03 11.27
C ASP A 171 17.27 -8.47 10.28
N PRO A 172 17.42 -8.14 8.99
CA PRO A 172 16.54 -8.67 7.95
C PRO A 172 16.62 -10.20 7.82
N ASN A 173 15.46 -10.82 7.55
CA ASN A 173 15.34 -12.24 7.21
C ASN A 173 15.84 -13.20 8.32
N GLN A 174 15.59 -12.88 9.59
CA GLN A 174 15.88 -13.78 10.69
C GLN A 174 14.97 -15.02 10.64
N VAL A 175 15.54 -16.20 10.46
CA VAL A 175 14.78 -17.47 10.35
C VAL A 175 14.77 -18.20 11.68
N VAL A 176 13.57 -18.64 12.10
CA VAL A 176 13.34 -19.48 13.28
C VAL A 176 12.62 -20.76 12.82
N SER A 177 13.21 -21.93 13.06
CA SER A 177 12.58 -23.22 12.74
C SER A 177 11.42 -23.49 13.71
N ILE A 178 10.28 -23.93 13.17
CA ILE A 178 9.12 -24.36 13.94
C ILE A 178 8.69 -25.78 13.51
N PRO A 179 7.93 -26.52 14.30
CA PRO A 179 7.37 -27.80 13.90
C PRO A 179 6.61 -27.72 12.57
N GLY A 180 7.07 -28.48 11.57
CA GLY A 180 6.48 -28.53 10.24
C GLY A 180 6.79 -27.38 9.30
N GLY A 181 7.69 -26.44 9.69
CA GLY A 181 7.98 -25.26 8.87
C GLY A 181 9.00 -24.31 9.44
N GLN A 182 8.80 -23.02 9.12
CA GLN A 182 9.65 -21.94 9.58
C GLN A 182 8.86 -20.63 9.80
N MET A 183 9.46 -19.77 10.58
CA MET A 183 9.02 -18.40 10.80
C MET A 183 10.16 -17.45 10.40
N VAL A 184 9.89 -16.47 9.55
CA VAL A 184 10.85 -15.45 9.13
C VAL A 184 10.44 -14.13 9.76
N ILE A 185 11.34 -13.54 10.54
CA ILE A 185 11.14 -12.27 11.22
C ILE A 185 11.82 -11.17 10.40
N ASN A 186 11.16 -10.02 10.22
CA ASN A 186 11.67 -8.90 9.44
C ASN A 186 12.09 -9.36 8.03
N GLU A 187 11.19 -10.08 7.35
CA GLU A 187 11.46 -10.51 5.98
C GLU A 187 11.51 -9.31 5.05
N GLN A 188 12.59 -9.16 4.32
CA GLN A 188 12.81 -8.06 3.39
C GLN A 188 13.25 -8.59 2.02
N GLN A 189 12.58 -8.09 0.98
CA GLN A 189 12.90 -8.35 -0.42
C GLN A 189 13.11 -7.02 -1.13
N THR A 190 14.35 -6.72 -1.52
CA THR A 190 14.71 -5.47 -2.19
C THR A 190 14.82 -5.66 -3.70
N SER A 191 14.46 -4.61 -4.45
CA SER A 191 14.66 -4.50 -5.90
C SER A 191 15.17 -3.09 -6.23
N PRO A 192 15.66 -2.84 -7.46
CA PRO A 192 16.06 -1.49 -7.87
C PRO A 192 14.93 -0.46 -7.78
N ALA A 193 13.67 -0.89 -7.90
CA ALA A 193 12.50 -0.01 -7.85
C ALA A 193 11.93 0.16 -6.42
N GLY A 194 12.24 -0.74 -5.47
CA GLY A 194 11.62 -0.66 -4.15
C GLY A 194 11.86 -1.86 -3.24
N ILE A 195 10.97 -2.02 -2.27
CA ILE A 195 11.09 -3.02 -1.20
C ILE A 195 9.74 -3.60 -0.80
N VAL A 196 9.76 -4.86 -0.39
CA VAL A 196 8.69 -5.53 0.37
C VAL A 196 9.22 -5.83 1.76
N VAL A 197 8.44 -5.52 2.79
CA VAL A 197 8.76 -5.82 4.18
C VAL A 197 7.58 -6.55 4.82
N ASN A 198 7.84 -7.75 5.33
CA ASN A 198 6.90 -8.50 6.15
C ASN A 198 7.44 -8.55 7.59
N ALA A 199 6.66 -8.06 8.57
CA ALA A 199 7.10 -8.09 9.96
C ALA A 199 7.31 -9.53 10.44
N LEU A 200 6.38 -10.41 10.09
CA LEU A 200 6.45 -11.84 10.40
C LEU A 200 5.85 -12.67 9.26
N HIS A 201 6.57 -13.68 8.80
CA HIS A 201 6.10 -14.62 7.79
C HIS A 201 6.20 -16.05 8.32
N VAL A 202 5.08 -16.75 8.43
CA VAL A 202 4.97 -18.10 8.99
C VAL A 202 4.58 -19.07 7.89
N ILE A 203 5.44 -20.04 7.63
CA ILE A 203 5.24 -21.06 6.60
C ILE A 203 5.17 -22.43 7.26
N VAL A 204 4.03 -23.11 7.14
CA VAL A 204 3.86 -24.50 7.58
C VAL A 204 3.55 -25.36 6.34
N GLY A 205 4.48 -26.23 5.98
CA GLY A 205 4.44 -26.98 4.72
C GLY A 205 3.15 -27.76 4.53
N GLY A 206 2.45 -27.52 3.41
CA GLY A 206 1.19 -28.17 3.06
C GLY A 206 -0.03 -27.77 3.93
N VAL A 207 0.13 -26.85 4.87
CA VAL A 207 -0.93 -26.39 5.78
C VAL A 207 -1.28 -24.94 5.54
N ALA A 208 -0.33 -24.01 5.67
CA ALA A 208 -0.59 -22.60 5.45
C ALA A 208 0.68 -21.78 5.25
N ASP A 209 0.46 -20.62 4.65
CA ASP A 209 1.39 -19.53 4.46
C ASP A 209 0.74 -18.26 5.02
N VAL A 210 1.31 -17.65 6.06
CA VAL A 210 0.72 -16.53 6.79
C VAL A 210 1.72 -15.39 6.90
N VAL A 211 1.40 -14.26 6.26
CA VAL A 211 2.16 -13.03 6.33
C VAL A 211 1.44 -12.05 7.26
N ILE A 212 2.17 -11.50 8.20
CA ILE A 212 1.67 -10.57 9.22
C ILE A 212 2.47 -9.28 9.15
N GLY A 213 1.77 -8.16 8.97
CA GLY A 213 2.36 -6.85 8.74
C GLY A 213 3.16 -6.84 7.43
N SER A 214 2.48 -6.71 6.29
CA SER A 214 3.11 -6.58 4.97
C SER A 214 3.03 -5.14 4.49
N ALA A 215 4.16 -4.58 4.06
CA ALA A 215 4.27 -3.26 3.45
C ALA A 215 5.09 -3.36 2.15
N VAL A 216 4.54 -2.83 1.07
CA VAL A 216 5.13 -2.82 -0.28
C VAL A 216 5.27 -1.38 -0.74
N ALA A 217 6.45 -0.97 -1.13
CA ALA A 217 6.71 0.33 -1.73
C ALA A 217 7.68 0.18 -2.91
N ALA A 218 7.27 0.65 -4.10
CA ALA A 218 8.14 0.72 -5.27
C ALA A 218 7.76 1.90 -6.16
N ILE A 219 8.78 2.48 -6.86
CA ILE A 219 8.62 3.60 -7.78
C ILE A 219 9.70 3.54 -8.87
N GLN A 220 9.30 3.78 -10.13
CA GLN A 220 10.18 3.76 -11.30
C GLN A 220 9.63 4.62 -12.45
#